data_e0558f084d2eb035b538e7a8bc38cc61
#
_entry.id   e0558f084d2eb035b538e7a8bc38cc61
#
_cell.length_a   1.000
_cell.length_b   1.000
_cell.length_c   1.000
_cell.angle_alpha   90.00
_cell.angle_beta   90.00
_cell.angle_gamma   90.00
#
_symmetry.space_group_name_H-M   'P 1'
#
loop_
_entity.id
_entity.type
_entity.pdbx_description
1 polymer ?
#
loop_
_entity_poly.entity_id
_entity_poly.type
_entity_poly.pdbx_seq_one_letter_code
_entity_poly.pdbx_strand_id
1 'polypeptide(L)'
;MTSRITGSVLKVPCINVDRVVRLEDWIDQPVASEELHPPRWSSGRVLVQRIISMGSVSMPSIVVSAVIIQDSDGRLLTVRKRGAEAFMLPGGKPEPGEDSRQAVVREVHEELGVALSSDDLRRVGVFTTRAANEAGHQVVATIFTHTPVAVSEPAAEIEQIRWLDWSVDALPDDLAPLLVEAVIPWLRRRIRSVAVFTGAKDGTDPH
;
A
#
# COMPACT_ATOMS: atom_id res chain seq x y z
N MET A 1 42.99 -28.70 18.02
CA MET A 1 42.02 -29.19 17.03
C MET A 1 40.87 -28.17 16.96
N THR A 2 40.93 -27.27 16.03
CA THR A 2 40.03 -26.12 15.92
C THR A 2 39.15 -26.37 14.68
N SER A 3 37.88 -26.69 14.93
CA SER A 3 36.88 -26.88 13.86
C SER A 3 36.34 -25.55 13.38
N ARG A 4 36.62 -25.20 12.13
CA ARG A 4 36.03 -24.06 11.44
C ARG A 4 34.64 -24.45 10.92
N ILE A 5 33.63 -23.74 11.37
CA ILE A 5 32.28 -23.82 10.79
C ILE A 5 32.25 -22.80 9.64
N THR A 6 32.25 -23.29 8.42
CA THR A 6 32.05 -22.48 7.20
C THR A 6 30.55 -22.26 7.02
N GLY A 7 30.08 -21.08 7.35
CA GLY A 7 28.72 -20.64 7.04
C GLY A 7 28.58 -20.34 5.53
N SER A 8 27.78 -21.12 4.84
CA SER A 8 27.37 -20.83 3.46
C SER A 8 26.43 -19.61 3.47
N VAL A 9 26.94 -18.49 2.98
CA VAL A 9 26.11 -17.32 2.66
C VAL A 9 25.36 -17.65 1.38
N LEU A 10 24.06 -17.86 1.46
CA LEU A 10 23.17 -17.90 0.32
C LEU A 10 23.19 -16.51 -0.35
N LYS A 11 23.89 -16.40 -1.48
CA LYS A 11 23.79 -15.27 -2.39
C LYS A 11 22.38 -15.26 -2.97
N VAL A 12 21.54 -14.34 -2.50
CA VAL A 12 20.32 -13.97 -3.20
C VAL A 12 20.75 -13.26 -4.49
N PRO A 13 20.27 -13.68 -5.68
CA PRO A 13 20.64 -12.99 -6.91
C PRO A 13 20.12 -11.57 -6.87
N CYS A 14 21.02 -10.60 -7.13
CA CYS A 14 20.65 -9.21 -7.35
C CYS A 14 19.62 -9.15 -8.48
N ILE A 15 18.42 -8.70 -8.17
CA ILE A 15 17.40 -8.39 -9.17
C ILE A 15 17.95 -7.21 -9.97
N ASN A 16 18.09 -7.41 -11.27
CA ASN A 16 18.53 -6.38 -12.20
C ASN A 16 17.46 -5.28 -12.25
N VAL A 17 17.76 -4.10 -11.67
CA VAL A 17 16.85 -2.96 -11.52
C VAL A 17 16.75 -2.10 -12.79
N ASP A 18 17.17 -2.59 -13.95
CA ASP A 18 17.17 -1.80 -15.20
C ASP A 18 15.77 -1.67 -15.87
N ARG A 19 14.72 -2.13 -15.22
CA ARG A 19 13.36 -1.97 -15.74
C ARG A 19 12.49 -1.23 -14.74
N VAL A 20 12.39 0.07 -14.89
CA VAL A 20 11.35 0.90 -14.26
C VAL A 20 9.99 0.40 -14.72
N VAL A 21 9.26 -0.28 -13.84
CA VAL A 21 7.89 -0.70 -14.11
C VAL A 21 6.99 0.52 -13.87
N ARG A 22 6.53 1.15 -14.93
CA ARG A 22 5.65 2.31 -14.86
C ARG A 22 4.22 1.89 -14.49
N LEU A 23 3.55 2.74 -13.75
CA LEU A 23 2.16 2.54 -13.32
C LEU A 23 1.19 2.35 -14.51
N GLU A 24 1.50 2.97 -15.64
CA GLU A 24 0.75 2.88 -16.90
C GLU A 24 0.71 1.45 -17.48
N ASP A 25 1.71 0.60 -17.19
CA ASP A 25 1.74 -0.81 -17.63
C ASP A 25 0.72 -1.68 -16.86
N TRP A 26 -0.03 -1.08 -15.90
CA TRP A 26 -0.85 -1.79 -14.93
C TRP A 26 -2.35 -1.52 -15.02
N ILE A 27 -2.76 -0.53 -15.80
CA ILE A 27 -4.12 0.04 -15.77
C ILE A 27 -5.17 -0.93 -16.33
N ASP A 28 -4.79 -1.90 -17.19
CA ASP A 28 -5.72 -2.76 -17.93
C ASP A 28 -5.73 -4.24 -17.51
N GLN A 29 -5.17 -4.63 -16.37
CA GLN A 29 -5.20 -6.03 -15.93
C GLN A 29 -6.45 -6.31 -15.09
N PRO A 30 -7.32 -7.25 -15.51
CA PRO A 30 -8.48 -7.65 -14.72
C PRO A 30 -8.03 -8.31 -13.42
N VAL A 31 -8.59 -7.87 -12.29
CA VAL A 31 -8.39 -8.52 -10.99
C VAL A 31 -9.08 -9.87 -11.04
N ALA A 32 -8.30 -10.97 -11.01
CA ALA A 32 -8.86 -12.30 -10.87
C ALA A 32 -9.59 -12.40 -9.52
N SER A 33 -10.91 -12.53 -9.58
CA SER A 33 -11.73 -12.84 -8.43
C SER A 33 -11.52 -14.31 -8.07
N GLU A 34 -10.65 -14.58 -7.11
CA GLU A 34 -10.63 -15.89 -6.45
C GLU A 34 -11.85 -15.96 -5.54
N GLU A 35 -12.88 -16.66 -6.00
CA GLU A 35 -14.02 -17.08 -5.19
C GLU A 35 -13.55 -18.09 -4.14
N LEU A 36 -13.37 -17.61 -2.90
CA LEU A 36 -13.19 -18.47 -1.73
C LEU A 36 -14.53 -19.16 -1.43
N HIS A 37 -14.70 -20.41 -1.92
CA HIS A 37 -15.80 -21.26 -1.50
C HIS A 37 -15.67 -21.60 -0.01
N PRO A 38 -16.69 -21.34 0.81
CA PRO A 38 -16.66 -21.75 2.21
C PRO A 38 -16.71 -23.28 2.30
N PRO A 39 -15.99 -23.90 3.25
CA PRO A 39 -16.02 -25.34 3.44
C PRO A 39 -17.42 -25.81 3.85
N ARG A 40 -17.92 -26.86 3.20
CA ARG A 40 -19.17 -27.53 3.56
C ARG A 40 -19.02 -28.21 4.92
N TRP A 41 -19.70 -27.69 5.93
CA TRP A 41 -19.87 -28.37 7.21
C TRP A 41 -21.23 -29.07 7.21
N SER A 42 -21.21 -30.39 7.25
CA SER A 42 -22.38 -31.22 7.47
C SER A 42 -22.76 -31.21 8.96
N SER A 43 -24.02 -30.86 9.21
CA SER A 43 -24.86 -31.23 10.37
C SER A 43 -24.19 -31.47 11.73
N GLY A 44 -24.20 -30.46 12.57
CA GLY A 44 -24.04 -30.56 14.01
C GLY A 44 -24.80 -29.41 14.66
N ARG A 45 -26.10 -29.54 14.84
CA ARG A 45 -26.88 -28.66 15.74
C ARG A 45 -26.41 -28.92 17.15
N VAL A 46 -26.32 -27.83 17.91
CA VAL A 46 -26.17 -27.67 19.36
C VAL A 46 -24.84 -27.03 19.79
N LEU A 47 -24.98 -25.90 20.49
CA LEU A 47 -23.96 -25.14 21.25
C LEU A 47 -23.28 -23.91 20.60
N VAL A 48 -23.92 -23.18 19.73
CA VAL A 48 -23.37 -21.85 19.29
C VAL A 48 -24.06 -20.66 19.98
N GLN A 49 -24.95 -20.87 20.94
CA GLN A 49 -25.79 -19.79 21.48
C GLN A 49 -25.27 -19.18 22.80
N ARG A 50 -23.98 -19.41 23.18
CA ARG A 50 -23.47 -18.87 24.45
C ARG A 50 -22.10 -18.19 24.39
N ILE A 51 -21.58 -17.89 23.20
CA ILE A 51 -20.30 -17.17 23.02
C ILE A 51 -20.51 -15.74 22.43
N ILE A 52 -21.75 -15.30 22.21
CA ILE A 52 -22.04 -13.96 21.67
C ILE A 52 -22.23 -12.93 22.80
N SER A 53 -21.47 -13.04 23.88
CA SER A 53 -21.51 -12.02 24.94
C SER A 53 -20.15 -11.61 25.47
N MET A 54 -19.09 -11.89 24.73
CA MET A 54 -17.84 -11.12 24.92
C MET A 54 -17.95 -9.95 23.96
N GLY A 55 -18.28 -8.77 24.51
CA GLY A 55 -18.38 -7.53 23.76
C GLY A 55 -17.17 -7.35 22.87
N SER A 56 -17.39 -7.37 21.58
CA SER A 56 -16.40 -6.96 20.60
C SER A 56 -16.12 -5.49 20.91
N VAL A 57 -15.01 -5.20 21.56
CA VAL A 57 -14.53 -3.83 21.72
C VAL A 57 -14.13 -3.40 20.32
N SER A 58 -15.08 -2.82 19.58
CA SER A 58 -14.82 -2.22 18.29
C SER A 58 -13.88 -1.04 18.53
N MET A 59 -12.66 -1.14 18.02
CA MET A 59 -11.72 -0.02 18.08
C MET A 59 -12.34 1.16 17.29
N PRO A 60 -12.28 2.38 17.81
CA PRO A 60 -12.72 3.56 17.08
C PRO A 60 -11.99 3.64 15.73
N SER A 61 -12.74 3.93 14.66
CA SER A 61 -12.20 3.93 13.30
C SER A 61 -12.08 5.34 12.75
N ILE A 62 -10.92 5.65 12.19
CA ILE A 62 -10.66 6.88 11.46
C ILE A 62 -10.74 6.53 9.98
N VAL A 63 -11.74 7.09 9.29
CA VAL A 63 -11.91 6.88 7.84
C VAL A 63 -11.08 7.92 7.10
N VAL A 64 -10.27 7.45 6.14
CA VAL A 64 -9.42 8.32 5.30
C VAL A 64 -9.45 7.86 3.86
N SER A 65 -9.07 8.77 2.97
CA SER A 65 -8.81 8.50 1.56
C SER A 65 -7.40 8.95 1.23
N ALA A 66 -6.62 8.12 0.54
CA ALA A 66 -5.24 8.44 0.23
C ALA A 66 -4.83 7.91 -1.16
N VAL A 67 -3.72 8.43 -1.69
CA VAL A 67 -3.27 8.11 -3.04
C VAL A 67 -1.80 7.68 -3.07
N ILE A 68 -1.54 6.65 -3.86
CA ILE A 68 -0.22 6.19 -4.27
C ILE A 68 0.16 6.98 -5.51
N ILE A 69 1.21 7.80 -5.42
CA ILE A 69 1.83 8.50 -6.53
C ILE A 69 3.29 8.06 -6.57
N GLN A 70 3.75 7.65 -7.73
CA GLN A 70 5.14 7.25 -7.93
C GLN A 70 5.82 8.21 -8.91
N ASP A 71 7.11 8.47 -8.71
CA ASP A 71 7.92 9.21 -9.69
C ASP A 71 8.42 8.30 -10.82
N SER A 72 9.25 8.86 -11.70
CA SER A 72 9.85 8.11 -12.83
C SER A 72 10.76 6.97 -12.40
N ASP A 73 11.30 7.03 -11.18
CA ASP A 73 12.17 5.99 -10.61
C ASP A 73 11.37 4.94 -9.82
N GLY A 74 10.04 5.10 -9.76
CA GLY A 74 9.14 4.21 -9.01
C GLY A 74 9.12 4.46 -7.50
N ARG A 75 9.75 5.55 -7.03
CA ARG A 75 9.73 5.94 -5.61
C ARG A 75 8.34 6.46 -5.24
N LEU A 76 7.92 6.16 -4.02
CA LEU A 76 6.60 6.50 -3.51
C LEU A 76 6.60 7.90 -2.89
N LEU A 77 5.67 8.75 -3.31
CA LEU A 77 5.43 10.03 -2.65
C LEU A 77 4.89 9.81 -1.25
N THR A 78 5.56 10.39 -0.27
CA THR A 78 5.12 10.39 1.13
C THR A 78 5.23 11.81 1.71
N VAL A 79 4.34 12.12 2.64
CA VAL A 79 4.26 13.42 3.30
C VAL A 79 4.31 13.25 4.81
N ARG A 80 4.84 14.23 5.52
CA ARG A 80 4.78 14.33 6.97
C ARG A 80 4.10 15.65 7.35
N LYS A 81 3.02 15.54 8.10
CA LYS A 81 2.29 16.70 8.61
C LYS A 81 3.06 17.34 9.77
N ARG A 82 2.89 18.63 9.94
CA ARG A 82 3.53 19.38 11.03
C ARG A 82 3.12 18.80 12.38
N GLY A 83 4.13 18.48 13.19
CA GLY A 83 3.94 17.87 14.50
C GLY A 83 3.62 16.37 14.48
N ALA A 84 3.58 15.72 13.30
CA ALA A 84 3.51 14.27 13.19
C ALA A 84 4.92 13.66 13.13
N GLU A 85 5.07 12.45 13.69
CA GLU A 85 6.33 11.72 13.68
C GLU A 85 6.51 10.89 12.41
N ALA A 86 5.41 10.41 11.83
CA ALA A 86 5.43 9.44 10.74
C ALA A 86 5.13 10.06 9.37
N PHE A 87 5.84 9.57 8.34
CA PHE A 87 5.50 9.78 6.95
C PHE A 87 4.32 8.89 6.53
N MET A 88 3.41 9.44 5.75
CA MET A 88 2.19 8.77 5.27
C MET A 88 1.94 9.07 3.80
N LEU A 89 0.96 8.41 3.19
CA LEU A 89 0.49 8.79 1.86
C LEU A 89 -0.18 10.16 1.91
N PRO A 90 -0.13 10.96 0.82
CA PRO A 90 -0.97 12.14 0.67
C PRO A 90 -2.45 11.77 0.76
N GLY A 91 -3.22 12.59 1.49
CA GLY A 91 -4.65 12.37 1.69
C GLY A 91 -5.13 12.67 3.10
N GLY A 92 -6.44 12.51 3.32
CA GLY A 92 -7.05 12.83 4.59
C GLY A 92 -8.46 12.30 4.75
N LYS A 93 -9.21 12.93 5.66
CA LYS A 93 -10.58 12.52 6.00
C LYS A 93 -11.57 13.12 4.99
N PRO A 94 -12.52 12.32 4.45
CA PRO A 94 -13.61 12.90 3.67
C PRO A 94 -14.41 13.90 4.50
N GLU A 95 -14.78 15.00 3.89
CA GLU A 95 -15.71 15.98 4.46
C GLU A 95 -17.18 15.51 4.32
N PRO A 96 -18.13 16.10 5.07
CA PRO A 96 -19.53 15.76 4.93
C PRO A 96 -20.05 15.95 3.50
N GLY A 97 -20.49 14.86 2.88
CA GLY A 97 -20.97 14.86 1.49
C GLY A 97 -19.91 14.53 0.44
N GLU A 98 -18.64 14.41 0.82
CA GLU A 98 -17.58 13.95 -0.08
C GLU A 98 -17.55 12.43 -0.20
N ASP A 99 -17.33 11.94 -1.41
CA ASP A 99 -16.86 10.58 -1.62
C ASP A 99 -15.33 10.48 -1.47
N SER A 100 -14.84 9.24 -1.40
CA SER A 100 -13.39 9.00 -1.20
C SER A 100 -12.52 9.57 -2.30
N ARG A 101 -13.01 9.69 -3.53
CA ARG A 101 -12.28 10.22 -4.67
C ARG A 101 -12.18 11.75 -4.61
N GLN A 102 -13.29 12.40 -4.27
CA GLN A 102 -13.33 13.85 -4.06
C GLN A 102 -12.40 14.27 -2.92
N ALA A 103 -12.43 13.52 -1.80
CA ALA A 103 -11.55 13.77 -0.68
C ALA A 103 -10.06 13.70 -1.07
N VAL A 104 -9.64 12.71 -1.84
CA VAL A 104 -8.25 12.60 -2.31
C VAL A 104 -7.85 13.80 -3.19
N VAL A 105 -8.71 14.21 -4.12
CA VAL A 105 -8.41 15.34 -5.01
C VAL A 105 -8.25 16.64 -4.20
N ARG A 106 -9.16 16.91 -3.25
CA ARG A 106 -9.10 18.08 -2.38
C ARG A 106 -7.84 18.05 -1.50
N GLU A 107 -7.63 16.95 -0.76
CA GLU A 107 -6.50 16.84 0.18
C GLU A 107 -5.15 16.99 -0.54
N VAL A 108 -4.94 16.34 -1.69
CA VAL A 108 -3.68 16.49 -2.44
C VAL A 108 -3.49 17.92 -2.93
N HIS A 109 -4.58 18.60 -3.32
CA HIS A 109 -4.50 20.01 -3.69
C HIS A 109 -4.12 20.89 -2.49
N GLU A 110 -4.69 20.67 -1.32
CA GLU A 110 -4.40 21.40 -0.09
C GLU A 110 -2.98 21.13 0.42
N GLU A 111 -2.55 19.87 0.45
CA GLU A 111 -1.26 19.44 0.98
C GLU A 111 -0.07 19.77 0.08
N LEU A 112 -0.25 19.69 -1.24
CA LEU A 112 0.84 19.71 -2.21
C LEU A 112 0.68 20.76 -3.31
N GLY A 113 -0.45 21.48 -3.36
CA GLY A 113 -0.77 22.42 -4.43
C GLY A 113 -0.98 21.77 -5.80
N VAL A 114 -1.18 20.46 -5.85
CA VAL A 114 -1.29 19.67 -7.09
C VAL A 114 -2.75 19.39 -7.40
N ALA A 115 -3.19 19.73 -8.60
CA ALA A 115 -4.52 19.36 -9.10
C ALA A 115 -4.47 17.97 -9.71
N LEU A 116 -5.06 16.98 -9.03
CA LEU A 116 -5.23 15.64 -9.58
C LEU A 116 -6.45 15.58 -10.50
N SER A 117 -6.33 14.85 -11.61
CA SER A 117 -7.48 14.46 -12.43
C SER A 117 -8.25 13.33 -11.73
N SER A 118 -9.53 13.53 -11.45
CA SER A 118 -10.35 12.45 -10.86
C SER A 118 -10.48 11.24 -11.80
N ASP A 119 -10.37 11.45 -13.12
CA ASP A 119 -10.47 10.39 -14.12
C ASP A 119 -9.22 9.49 -14.14
N ASP A 120 -8.07 9.99 -13.67
CA ASP A 120 -6.82 9.24 -13.59
C ASP A 120 -6.67 8.48 -12.26
N LEU A 121 -7.56 8.71 -11.30
CA LEU A 121 -7.58 7.94 -10.07
C LEU A 121 -8.12 6.52 -10.31
N ARG A 122 -7.33 5.51 -9.94
CA ARG A 122 -7.73 4.10 -9.97
C ARG A 122 -7.80 3.56 -8.56
N ARG A 123 -8.97 3.04 -8.16
CA ARG A 123 -9.16 2.49 -6.83
C ARG A 123 -8.37 1.19 -6.66
N VAL A 124 -7.54 1.12 -5.63
CA VAL A 124 -6.77 -0.06 -5.22
C VAL A 124 -7.60 -0.96 -4.33
N GLY A 125 -8.21 -0.39 -3.28
CA GLY A 125 -8.98 -1.13 -2.29
C GLY A 125 -9.21 -0.34 -1.02
N VAL A 126 -9.71 -1.04 0.01
CA VAL A 126 -9.84 -0.53 1.37
C VAL A 126 -8.93 -1.35 2.28
N PHE A 127 -8.14 -0.66 3.08
CA PHE A 127 -7.20 -1.27 4.02
C PHE A 127 -7.49 -0.79 5.44
N THR A 128 -7.31 -1.69 6.41
CA THR A 128 -7.46 -1.37 7.83
C THR A 128 -6.16 -1.66 8.54
N THR A 129 -5.62 -0.66 9.25
CA THR A 129 -4.38 -0.75 10.04
C THR A 129 -4.53 0.02 11.34
N ARG A 130 -3.53 -0.06 12.22
CA ARG A 130 -3.46 0.80 13.39
C ARG A 130 -3.30 2.26 12.97
N ALA A 131 -3.87 3.19 13.75
CA ALA A 131 -3.59 4.61 13.57
C ALA A 131 -2.15 4.94 14.00
N ALA A 132 -1.49 5.87 13.27
CA ALA A 132 -0.13 6.30 13.59
C ALA A 132 -0.10 7.23 14.81
N ASN A 133 -1.04 8.16 14.91
CA ASN A 133 -1.03 9.25 15.88
C ASN A 133 -2.08 9.11 16.99
N GLU A 134 -3.06 8.21 16.83
CA GLU A 134 -4.16 8.02 17.79
C GLU A 134 -4.11 6.60 18.39
N ALA A 135 -3.52 6.49 19.57
CA ALA A 135 -3.46 5.21 20.29
C ALA A 135 -4.85 4.62 20.50
N GLY A 136 -5.00 3.31 20.25
CA GLY A 136 -6.28 2.62 20.41
C GLY A 136 -7.28 2.84 19.28
N HIS A 137 -6.90 3.52 18.19
CA HIS A 137 -7.71 3.69 16.99
C HIS A 137 -7.17 2.86 15.83
N GLN A 138 -8.07 2.55 14.90
CA GLN A 138 -7.71 1.99 13.60
C GLN A 138 -7.99 2.99 12.48
N VAL A 139 -7.20 2.93 11.42
CA VAL A 139 -7.43 3.65 10.18
C VAL A 139 -8.10 2.71 9.19
N VAL A 140 -9.21 3.15 8.60
CA VAL A 140 -9.86 2.50 7.46
C VAL A 140 -9.63 3.40 6.25
N ALA A 141 -8.70 3.00 5.38
CA ALA A 141 -8.20 3.80 4.28
C ALA A 141 -8.72 3.29 2.93
N THR A 142 -9.43 4.14 2.17
CA THR A 142 -9.66 3.90 0.74
C THR A 142 -8.45 4.40 -0.02
N ILE A 143 -7.76 3.50 -0.72
CA ILE A 143 -6.52 3.81 -1.44
C ILE A 143 -6.77 3.86 -2.94
N PHE A 144 -6.18 4.87 -3.57
CA PHE A 144 -6.14 5.05 -5.02
C PHE A 144 -4.70 5.04 -5.52
N THR A 145 -4.51 4.85 -6.82
CA THR A 145 -3.31 5.19 -7.56
C THR A 145 -3.60 6.33 -8.50
N HIS A 146 -2.58 7.12 -8.83
CA HIS A 146 -2.64 8.16 -9.86
C HIS A 146 -1.36 8.12 -10.69
N THR A 147 -1.41 8.61 -11.92
CA THR A 147 -0.24 8.82 -12.76
C THR A 147 0.77 9.76 -12.09
N PRO A 148 2.06 9.74 -12.49
CA PRO A 148 3.05 10.66 -11.95
C PRO A 148 2.62 12.12 -12.07
N VAL A 149 2.87 12.91 -11.03
CA VAL A 149 2.65 14.35 -11.01
C VAL A 149 3.89 15.07 -10.53
N ALA A 150 4.11 16.28 -11.01
CA ALA A 150 5.18 17.13 -10.49
C ALA A 150 4.77 17.70 -9.13
N VAL A 151 5.58 17.45 -8.13
CA VAL A 151 5.43 18.01 -6.77
C VAL A 151 6.70 18.76 -6.44
N SER A 152 6.59 20.04 -6.10
CA SER A 152 7.74 20.90 -5.84
C SER A 152 7.90 21.23 -4.35
N GLU A 153 6.88 21.76 -3.72
CA GLU A 153 6.95 22.33 -2.37
C GLU A 153 5.79 21.78 -1.53
N PRO A 154 6.01 21.55 -0.23
CA PRO A 154 4.93 21.26 0.69
C PRO A 154 4.04 22.48 0.88
N ALA A 155 2.75 22.29 1.01
CA ALA A 155 1.76 23.33 1.27
C ALA A 155 0.98 23.07 2.56
N ALA A 156 0.22 24.06 3.03
CA ALA A 156 -0.65 23.99 4.20
C ALA A 156 0.03 23.37 5.45
N GLU A 157 -0.47 22.23 5.88
CA GLU A 157 -0.01 21.55 7.10
C GLU A 157 1.17 20.59 6.89
N ILE A 158 1.65 20.43 5.65
CA ILE A 158 2.76 19.53 5.36
C ILE A 158 4.08 20.19 5.75
N GLU A 159 4.85 19.51 6.59
CA GLU A 159 6.17 19.92 7.00
C GLU A 159 7.25 19.43 6.02
N GLN A 160 7.09 18.21 5.52
CA GLN A 160 8.10 17.57 4.68
C GLN A 160 7.48 16.63 3.65
N ILE A 161 8.09 16.61 2.47
CA ILE A 161 7.84 15.66 1.38
C ILE A 161 9.06 14.74 1.27
N ARG A 162 8.81 13.44 1.04
CA ARG A 162 9.85 12.44 0.79
C ARG A 162 9.43 11.51 -0.35
N TRP A 163 10.31 11.32 -1.31
CA TRP A 163 10.23 10.24 -2.28
C TRP A 163 10.89 9.00 -1.67
N LEU A 164 10.07 8.06 -1.23
CA LEU A 164 10.49 6.86 -0.53
C LEU A 164 10.87 5.77 -1.53
N ASP A 165 12.10 5.27 -1.44
CA ASP A 165 12.46 4.00 -2.06
C ASP A 165 11.92 2.85 -1.18
N TRP A 166 10.81 2.28 -1.61
CA TRP A 166 10.12 1.19 -0.91
C TRP A 166 10.59 -0.20 -1.33
N SER A 167 11.50 -0.28 -2.32
CA SER A 167 12.05 -1.54 -2.84
C SER A 167 13.13 -2.13 -1.93
N VAL A 168 13.76 -1.31 -1.10
CA VAL A 168 14.83 -1.72 -0.17
C VAL A 168 14.31 -2.63 0.94
N ASP A 169 15.18 -3.52 1.45
CA ASP A 169 14.82 -4.46 2.52
C ASP A 169 14.59 -3.74 3.86
N ALA A 170 15.43 -2.76 4.19
CA ALA A 170 15.33 -1.97 5.41
C ALA A 170 14.60 -0.66 5.13
N LEU A 171 13.34 -0.59 5.50
CA LEU A 171 12.54 0.63 5.42
C LEU A 171 12.86 1.56 6.60
N PRO A 172 12.71 2.89 6.44
CA PRO A 172 12.79 3.82 7.57
C PRO A 172 11.77 3.51 8.66
N ASP A 173 12.15 3.77 9.92
CA ASP A 173 11.30 3.50 11.10
C ASP A 173 10.17 4.54 11.25
N ASP A 174 10.28 5.68 10.57
CA ASP A 174 9.36 6.81 10.63
C ASP A 174 8.21 6.72 9.59
N LEU A 175 7.76 5.53 9.25
CA LEU A 175 6.64 5.31 8.33
C LEU A 175 5.36 4.95 9.09
N ALA A 176 4.24 5.52 8.65
CA ALA A 176 2.92 5.19 9.20
C ALA A 176 2.57 3.70 8.97
N PRO A 177 1.82 3.06 9.90
CA PRO A 177 1.44 1.64 9.79
C PRO A 177 0.77 1.30 8.45
N LEU A 178 -0.05 2.19 7.90
CA LEU A 178 -0.70 1.99 6.60
C LEU A 178 0.32 1.74 5.47
N LEU A 179 1.46 2.43 5.47
CA LEU A 179 2.53 2.21 4.49
C LEU A 179 3.17 0.83 4.69
N VAL A 180 3.59 0.52 5.91
CA VAL A 180 4.38 -0.67 6.22
C VAL A 180 3.56 -1.95 6.19
N GLU A 181 2.33 -1.91 6.73
CA GLU A 181 1.48 -3.08 6.92
C GLU A 181 0.60 -3.40 5.70
N ALA A 182 0.30 -2.39 4.85
CA ALA A 182 -0.64 -2.57 3.75
C ALA A 182 -0.09 -2.18 2.37
N VAL A 183 0.33 -0.92 2.19
CA VAL A 183 0.65 -0.35 0.86
C VAL A 183 1.93 -0.96 0.29
N ILE A 184 3.04 -0.95 1.02
CA ILE A 184 4.31 -1.51 0.55
C ILE A 184 4.22 -3.02 0.30
N PRO A 185 3.62 -3.85 1.18
CA PRO A 185 3.36 -5.25 0.88
C PRO A 185 2.49 -5.46 -0.37
N TRP A 186 1.50 -4.59 -0.60
CA TRP A 186 0.68 -4.64 -1.81
C TRP A 186 1.50 -4.32 -3.07
N LEU A 187 2.32 -3.26 -3.06
CA LEU A 187 3.23 -2.89 -4.14
C LEU A 187 4.21 -4.05 -4.45
N ARG A 188 4.85 -4.61 -3.43
CA ARG A 188 5.82 -5.72 -3.58
C ARG A 188 5.18 -6.98 -4.17
N ARG A 189 3.94 -7.31 -3.81
CA ARG A 189 3.22 -8.45 -4.42
C ARG A 189 2.98 -8.24 -5.90
N ARG A 190 2.61 -7.04 -6.31
CA ARG A 190 2.35 -6.74 -7.72
C ARG A 190 3.58 -6.91 -8.59
N ILE A 191 4.75 -6.43 -8.16
CA ILE A 191 6.01 -6.62 -8.91
C ILE A 191 6.32 -8.10 -9.08
N ARG A 192 6.15 -8.92 -8.05
CA ARG A 192 6.40 -10.37 -8.12
C ARG A 192 5.48 -11.07 -9.13
N SER A 193 4.23 -10.65 -9.22
CA SER A 193 3.28 -11.23 -10.18
C SER A 193 3.68 -10.95 -11.63
N VAL A 194 4.25 -9.78 -11.93
CA VAL A 194 4.76 -9.44 -13.28
C VAL A 194 6.02 -10.24 -13.62
N ALA A 195 6.95 -10.38 -12.69
CA ALA A 195 8.20 -11.11 -12.92
C ALA A 195 7.94 -12.59 -13.28
N VAL A 196 6.92 -13.21 -12.70
CA VAL A 196 6.52 -14.59 -13.02
C VAL A 196 5.95 -14.70 -14.44
N PHE A 197 5.22 -13.69 -14.91
CA PHE A 197 4.58 -13.71 -16.24
C PHE A 197 5.55 -13.44 -17.39
N THR A 198 6.64 -12.70 -17.14
CA THR A 198 7.66 -12.38 -18.16
C THR A 198 8.81 -13.40 -18.25
N GLY A 199 8.95 -14.30 -17.28
CA GLY A 199 10.01 -15.32 -17.23
C GLY A 199 9.73 -16.62 -18.00
N ALA A 200 8.59 -16.78 -18.63
CA ALA A 200 8.21 -18.01 -19.33
C ALA A 200 8.36 -17.90 -20.86
N LYS A 201 9.56 -17.50 -21.34
CA LYS A 201 9.96 -17.69 -22.73
C LYS A 201 11.47 -17.91 -22.84
N ASP A 202 11.96 -19.00 -22.26
CA ASP A 202 13.20 -19.59 -22.73
C ASP A 202 12.83 -20.76 -23.64
N GLY A 203 12.80 -20.42 -24.93
CA GLY A 203 12.70 -21.42 -25.99
C GLY A 203 13.97 -22.25 -26.02
N THR A 204 13.90 -23.45 -25.52
CA THR A 204 14.82 -24.52 -25.96
C THR A 204 14.18 -25.18 -27.16
N ASP A 205 14.65 -24.79 -28.33
CA ASP A 205 14.47 -25.53 -29.58
C ASP A 205 15.45 -26.74 -29.56
N PRO A 206 14.99 -27.98 -29.63
CA PRO A 206 15.88 -29.14 -29.75
C PRO A 206 16.20 -29.38 -31.24
N HIS A 207 17.44 -29.19 -31.57
CA HIS A 207 18.02 -29.85 -32.77
C HIS A 207 18.56 -31.20 -32.41
#